data_e541a6e473416d0d646a55207efd9e4b
#
_entry.id   e541a6e473416d0d646a55207efd9e4b
#
_cell.length_a   1.000
_cell.length_b   1.000
_cell.length_c   1.000
_cell.angle_alpha   90.00
_cell.angle_beta   90.00
_cell.angle_gamma   90.00
#
_symmetry.space_group_name_H-M   'P 1'
#
loop_
_entity.id
_entity.type
_entity.pdbx_description
1 polymer ?
#
loop_
_entity_poly.entity_id
_entity_poly.type
_entity_poly.pdbx_seq_one_letter_code
_entity_poly.pdbx_strand_id
1 'polypeptide(L)'
;VTEWLASFDAKGTSETVTDYQTMDLTVAGYSARAIVYQDETGWNSEVLVNFGEDLGSDTYPMYAAYLYFTGPTYLSVWSEDVQAIVNSLTLPQ
;
A
#
# COMPACT_ATOMS: atom_id res chain seq x y z
N VAL A 1 11.62 4.96 0.30
CA VAL A 1 10.23 5.23 -0.10
C VAL A 1 10.14 5.51 -1.59
N THR A 2 11.03 6.32 -2.14
CA THR A 2 11.05 6.65 -3.58
C THR A 2 11.16 5.39 -4.44
N GLU A 3 11.99 4.42 -4.06
CA GLU A 3 12.15 3.16 -4.78
C GLU A 3 10.88 2.32 -4.74
N TRP A 4 10.16 2.33 -3.62
CA TRP A 4 8.89 1.63 -3.51
C TRP A 4 7.82 2.26 -4.40
N LEU A 5 7.75 3.59 -4.43
CA LEU A 5 6.80 4.29 -5.32
C LEU A 5 7.12 4.02 -6.78
N ALA A 6 8.40 3.98 -7.16
CA ALA A 6 8.82 3.61 -8.50
C ALA A 6 8.43 2.16 -8.84
N SER A 7 8.53 1.25 -7.87
CA SER A 7 8.08 -0.14 -8.00
C SER A 7 6.57 -0.21 -8.25
N PHE A 8 5.77 0.62 -7.58
CA PHE A 8 4.33 0.71 -7.82
C PHE A 8 4.05 1.17 -9.25
N ASP A 9 4.70 2.23 -9.70
CA ASP A 9 4.53 2.75 -11.05
C ASP A 9 4.93 1.70 -12.11
N ALA A 10 5.99 0.94 -11.86
CA ALA A 10 6.44 -0.11 -12.75
C ALA A 10 5.40 -1.24 -12.91
N LYS A 11 4.62 -1.55 -11.88
CA LYS A 11 3.53 -2.53 -11.98
C LYS A 11 2.44 -2.08 -12.95
N GLY A 12 2.16 -0.79 -13.00
CA GLY A 12 1.16 -0.24 -13.92
C GLY A 12 1.51 -0.41 -15.40
N THR A 13 2.79 -0.63 -15.72
CA THR A 13 3.26 -0.85 -17.10
C THR A 13 3.63 -2.31 -17.37
N SER A 14 3.49 -3.21 -16.40
CA SER A 14 3.82 -4.63 -16.57
C SER A 14 2.78 -5.33 -17.43
N GLU A 15 3.23 -6.15 -18.36
CA GLU A 15 2.36 -6.95 -19.24
C GLU A 15 1.60 -8.04 -18.48
N THR A 16 2.10 -8.44 -17.30
CA THR A 16 1.47 -9.49 -16.48
C THR A 16 0.42 -8.94 -15.53
N VAL A 17 0.24 -7.62 -15.48
CA VAL A 17 -0.69 -6.94 -14.59
C VAL A 17 -1.85 -6.36 -15.40
N THR A 18 -3.07 -6.59 -14.92
CA THR A 18 -4.30 -6.03 -15.49
C THR A 18 -5.09 -5.29 -14.42
N ASP A 19 -6.03 -4.45 -14.86
CA ASP A 19 -6.94 -3.71 -13.98
C ASP A 19 -6.20 -2.86 -12.93
N TYR A 20 -5.06 -2.29 -13.32
CA TYR A 20 -4.25 -1.47 -12.43
C TYR A 20 -4.95 -0.16 -12.09
N GLN A 21 -5.02 0.13 -10.80
CA GLN A 21 -5.51 1.39 -10.25
C GLN A 21 -4.50 1.91 -9.23
N THR A 22 -4.33 3.21 -9.18
CA THR A 22 -3.51 3.87 -8.16
C THR A 22 -4.31 5.02 -7.55
N MET A 23 -4.11 5.25 -6.26
CA MET A 23 -4.82 6.31 -5.56
C MET A 23 -3.96 6.85 -4.42
N ASP A 24 -4.10 8.16 -4.18
CA ASP A 24 -3.46 8.82 -3.06
C ASP A 24 -4.40 8.81 -1.87
N LEU A 25 -3.86 8.49 -0.69
CA LEU A 25 -4.59 8.40 0.55
C LEU A 25 -3.88 9.19 1.65
N THR A 26 -4.60 9.40 2.75
CA THR A 26 -4.02 9.86 4.00
C THR A 26 -4.32 8.78 5.07
N VAL A 27 -3.28 8.27 5.70
CA VAL A 27 -3.38 7.23 6.73
C VAL A 27 -2.65 7.71 7.97
N ALA A 28 -3.35 7.74 9.10
CA ALA A 28 -2.79 8.22 10.37
C ALA A 28 -2.18 9.64 10.27
N GLY A 29 -2.71 10.47 9.36
CA GLY A 29 -2.22 11.83 9.13
C GLY A 29 -1.04 11.92 8.16
N TYR A 30 -0.58 10.80 7.61
CA TYR A 30 0.55 10.75 6.68
C TYR A 30 0.12 10.45 5.26
N SER A 31 0.87 10.96 4.30
CA SER A 31 0.64 10.65 2.88
C SER A 31 0.83 9.15 2.61
N ALA A 32 -0.07 8.58 1.84
CA ALA A 32 -0.01 7.18 1.47
C ALA A 32 -0.39 7.01 0.01
N ARG A 33 0.10 5.94 -0.60
CA ARG A 33 -0.32 5.52 -1.93
C ARG A 33 -0.79 4.07 -1.87
N ALA A 34 -1.92 3.82 -2.51
CA ALA A 34 -2.45 2.49 -2.70
C ALA A 34 -2.45 2.14 -4.18
N ILE A 35 -2.17 0.89 -4.50
CA ILE A 35 -2.40 0.32 -5.82
C ILE A 35 -3.24 -0.93 -5.68
N VAL A 36 -4.08 -1.16 -6.68
CA VAL A 36 -4.90 -2.36 -6.81
C VAL A 36 -4.70 -2.89 -8.22
N TYR A 37 -4.50 -4.19 -8.35
CA TYR A 37 -4.25 -4.80 -9.64
C TYR A 37 -4.56 -6.28 -9.59
N GLN A 38 -4.63 -6.88 -10.77
CA GLN A 38 -4.79 -8.31 -10.95
C GLN A 38 -3.57 -8.86 -11.69
N ASP A 39 -3.04 -9.99 -11.24
CA ASP A 39 -1.98 -10.71 -11.90
C ASP A 39 -2.32 -12.21 -11.97
N GLU A 40 -1.35 -13.05 -12.28
CA GLU A 40 -1.55 -14.49 -12.39
C GLU A 40 -1.94 -15.15 -11.07
N THR A 41 -1.69 -14.50 -9.93
CA THR A 41 -2.02 -15.01 -8.59
C THR A 41 -3.41 -14.57 -8.13
N GLY A 42 -4.05 -13.64 -8.84
CA GLY A 42 -5.37 -13.08 -8.51
C GLY A 42 -5.32 -11.59 -8.27
N TRP A 43 -6.21 -11.11 -7.40
CA TRP A 43 -6.28 -9.70 -7.04
C TRP A 43 -5.28 -9.37 -5.92
N ASN A 44 -4.71 -8.18 -6.00
CA ASN A 44 -3.72 -7.68 -5.04
C ASN A 44 -3.97 -6.21 -4.76
N SER A 45 -3.72 -5.80 -3.52
CA SER A 45 -3.58 -4.39 -3.18
C SER A 45 -2.34 -4.18 -2.33
N GLU A 46 -1.70 -3.04 -2.52
CA GLU A 46 -0.52 -2.65 -1.76
C GLU A 46 -0.70 -1.22 -1.32
N VAL A 47 -0.42 -0.94 -0.05
CA VAL A 47 -0.52 0.41 0.52
C VAL A 47 0.82 0.75 1.14
N LEU A 48 1.40 1.86 0.72
CA LEU A 48 2.61 2.42 1.30
C LEU A 48 2.27 3.73 1.99
N VAL A 49 2.51 3.78 3.30
CA VAL A 49 2.35 4.99 4.11
C VAL A 49 3.73 5.60 4.30
N ASN A 50 3.91 6.82 3.83
CA ASN A 50 5.19 7.53 3.91
C ASN A 50 5.19 8.46 5.10
N PHE A 51 6.01 8.16 6.10
CA PHE A 51 6.09 9.00 7.31
C PHE A 51 6.90 10.28 7.09
N GLY A 52 7.78 10.32 6.07
CA GLY A 52 8.63 11.47 5.81
C GLY A 52 9.74 11.68 6.85
N GLU A 53 9.71 10.92 7.94
CA GLU A 53 10.68 10.97 9.03
C GLU A 53 10.79 9.60 9.69
N ASP A 54 11.84 9.41 10.48
CA ASP A 54 12.03 8.15 11.21
C ASP A 54 11.17 8.16 12.48
N LEU A 55 10.18 7.26 12.53
CA LEU A 55 9.31 7.06 13.69
C LEU A 55 9.73 5.84 14.52
N GLY A 56 10.79 5.16 14.12
CA GLY A 56 11.30 3.99 14.84
C GLY A 56 12.26 4.38 15.97
N SER A 57 12.94 3.38 16.47
CA SER A 57 14.00 3.56 17.47
C SER A 57 15.36 3.73 16.77
N ASP A 58 16.38 4.12 17.55
CA ASP A 58 17.74 4.22 17.03
C ASP A 58 18.25 2.87 16.48
N THR A 59 17.76 1.76 17.04
CA THR A 59 18.14 0.41 16.60
C THR A 59 17.33 -0.05 15.39
N TYR A 60 16.05 0.36 15.31
CA TYR A 60 15.14 -0.06 14.24
C TYR A 60 14.43 1.18 13.68
N PRO A 61 15.06 1.88 12.73
CA PRO A 61 14.42 3.03 12.08
C PRO A 61 13.20 2.61 11.29
N MET A 62 12.18 3.48 11.25
CA MET A 62 10.95 3.23 10.53
C MET A 62 10.51 4.48 9.79
N TYR A 63 10.67 4.47 8.47
CA TYR A 63 10.34 5.60 7.60
C TYR A 63 9.03 5.42 6.85
N ALA A 64 8.48 4.22 6.84
CA ALA A 64 7.25 3.91 6.12
C ALA A 64 6.59 2.66 6.71
N ALA A 65 5.31 2.51 6.42
CA ALA A 65 4.57 1.28 6.67
C ALA A 65 4.06 0.73 5.33
N TYR A 66 4.05 -0.58 5.19
CA TYR A 66 3.60 -1.26 3.98
C TYR A 66 2.58 -2.33 4.37
N LEU A 67 1.43 -2.30 3.67
CA LEU A 67 0.37 -3.29 3.85
C LEU A 67 0.11 -3.96 2.50
N TYR A 68 -0.11 -5.26 2.53
CA TYR A 68 -0.36 -6.07 1.35
C TYR A 68 -1.57 -6.96 1.59
N PHE A 69 -2.48 -6.97 0.62
CA PHE A 69 -3.66 -7.83 0.63
C PHE A 69 -3.73 -8.60 -0.67
N THR A 70 -4.15 -9.85 -0.61
CA THR A 70 -4.35 -10.70 -1.79
C THR A 70 -5.63 -11.51 -1.63
N GLY A 71 -6.29 -11.79 -2.73
CA GLY A 71 -7.52 -12.56 -2.71
C GLY A 71 -8.09 -12.82 -4.11
N PRO A 72 -9.20 -13.57 -4.19
CA PRO A 72 -9.75 -14.00 -5.47
C PRO A 72 -10.60 -12.95 -6.18
N THR A 73 -10.99 -11.86 -5.49
CA THR A 73 -11.85 -10.81 -6.07
C THR A 73 -11.34 -9.44 -5.71
N TYR A 74 -11.81 -8.41 -6.46
CA TYR A 74 -11.51 -7.02 -6.15
C TYR A 74 -11.89 -6.66 -4.71
N LEU A 75 -13.08 -7.04 -4.27
CA LEU A 75 -13.55 -6.71 -2.93
C LEU A 75 -12.76 -7.42 -1.82
N SER A 76 -12.07 -8.52 -2.12
CA SER A 76 -11.22 -9.17 -1.13
C SER A 76 -9.96 -8.37 -0.83
N VAL A 77 -9.54 -7.46 -1.72
CA VAL A 77 -8.33 -6.65 -1.56
C VAL A 77 -8.63 -5.15 -1.44
N TRP A 78 -9.81 -4.69 -1.87
CA TRP A 78 -10.17 -3.26 -1.78
C TRP A 78 -11.68 -3.12 -1.57
N SER A 79 -12.07 -3.11 -0.32
CA SER A 79 -13.45 -2.96 0.14
C SER A 79 -13.49 -1.96 1.29
N GLU A 80 -14.67 -1.63 1.76
CA GLU A 80 -14.80 -0.79 2.96
C GLU A 80 -14.11 -1.43 4.16
N ASP A 81 -14.19 -2.77 4.29
CA ASP A 81 -13.53 -3.50 5.37
C ASP A 81 -12.01 -3.41 5.27
N VAL A 82 -11.44 -3.57 4.07
CA VAL A 82 -10.00 -3.44 3.85
C VAL A 82 -9.55 -2.01 4.13
N GLN A 83 -10.30 -1.02 3.65
CA GLN A 83 -9.99 0.38 3.89
C GLN A 83 -10.08 0.72 5.38
N ALA A 84 -11.02 0.12 6.12
CA ALA A 84 -11.11 0.28 7.56
C ALA A 84 -9.88 -0.29 8.27
N ILE A 85 -9.35 -1.42 7.81
CA ILE A 85 -8.11 -1.99 8.34
C ILE A 85 -6.93 -1.03 8.10
N VAL A 86 -6.81 -0.50 6.88
CA VAL A 86 -5.76 0.46 6.53
C VAL A 86 -5.87 1.72 7.42
N ASN A 87 -7.07 2.24 7.57
CA ASN A 87 -7.30 3.45 8.35
C ASN A 87 -7.18 3.24 9.86
N SER A 88 -7.17 1.99 10.32
CA SER A 88 -6.98 1.65 11.72
C SER A 88 -5.50 1.62 12.14
N LEU A 89 -4.59 1.84 11.20
CA LEU A 89 -3.17 1.86 11.48
C LEU A 89 -2.86 2.89 12.56
N THR A 90 -2.22 2.44 13.63
CA THR A 90 -1.74 3.29 14.70
C THR A 90 -0.23 3.18 14.77
N LEU A 91 0.43 4.29 15.09
CA LEU A 91 1.87 4.34 15.13
C LEU A 91 2.35 4.28 16.57
N PRO A 92 3.51 3.65 16.82
CA PRO A 92 4.12 3.70 18.15
C PRO A 92 4.46 5.15 18.48
N GLN A 93 4.20 5.51 19.71
CA GLN A 93 4.49 6.86 20.23
C GLN A 93 5.48 6.80 21.37
#